data_5cb4ab4b2077a88a5be09b89455cdc29
#
_entry.id   5cb4ab4b2077a88a5be09b89455cdc29
#
_cell.length_a   1.000
_cell.length_b   1.000
_cell.length_c   1.000
_cell.angle_alpha   90.00
_cell.angle_beta   90.00
_cell.angle_gamma   90.00
#
_symmetry.space_group_name_H-M   'P 1'
#
loop_
_entity.id
_entity.type
_entity.pdbx_description
1 polymer ?
#
loop_
_entity_poly.entity_id
_entity_poly.type
_entity_poly.pdbx_seq_one_letter_code
_entity_poly.pdbx_strand_id
1 'polypeptide(L)'
;MKKFTGFLLLSILILAFQACKEEQSKKRSSGGTLEILVATDNQEQWNGKVGDTIRSLFGQYLPGLPMPEEAFSLIQLDSYKLYNDPLYQPHHAILIVNINPKLEKPAMQVEKDFWAEPQLIIKVSSPTDTGLFRLITRYYPAMFKMYRDIEKKRIVNLFSTNPAKKIQDKIASKFGFEMLVPGGFNIAREEKDFLWVRQTIRRKKQDIDLGFMIYRRPYKNTYQLKPENILSLRDTLLKRFVPGMFEGTYMATSFDVIQPESKEIADFPANNYTVQIKGLWKVIGDFMGGPFISYTFPTPDSKELITIEGYLYNPNNDQKKYMLQLEAMIYTTKFKQ
;
A
#
# COMPACT_ATOMS: atom_id res chain seq x y z
N MET A 1 8.55 28.44 -62.73
CA MET A 1 7.92 27.36 -61.91
C MET A 1 8.91 26.55 -61.07
N LYS A 2 10.25 26.64 -61.20
CA LYS A 2 11.22 25.84 -60.41
C LYS A 2 11.65 26.44 -59.04
N LYS A 3 11.28 27.67 -58.72
CA LYS A 3 11.67 28.34 -57.44
C LYS A 3 10.63 28.19 -56.31
N PHE A 4 9.40 27.77 -56.61
CA PHE A 4 8.30 27.60 -55.63
C PHE A 4 8.34 26.23 -54.94
N THR A 5 8.86 25.20 -55.62
CA THR A 5 8.97 23.83 -55.05
C THR A 5 10.08 23.69 -54.01
N GLY A 6 11.12 24.50 -54.05
CA GLY A 6 12.21 24.44 -53.06
C GLY A 6 11.82 25.05 -51.68
N PHE A 7 10.92 26.06 -51.67
CA PHE A 7 10.46 26.70 -50.46
C PHE A 7 9.44 25.84 -49.68
N LEU A 8 8.63 25.05 -50.42
CA LEU A 8 7.67 24.14 -49.82
C LEU A 8 8.34 22.92 -49.17
N LEU A 9 9.43 22.40 -49.75
CA LEU A 9 10.23 21.30 -49.20
C LEU A 9 11.01 21.72 -47.95
N LEU A 10 11.49 22.97 -47.88
CA LEU A 10 12.21 23.50 -46.70
C LEU A 10 11.28 23.73 -45.52
N SER A 11 10.03 24.17 -45.76
CA SER A 11 9.03 24.37 -44.71
C SER A 11 8.51 23.05 -44.11
N ILE A 12 8.43 21.95 -44.93
CA ILE A 12 8.07 20.61 -44.43
C ILE A 12 9.20 20.01 -43.58
N LEU A 13 10.46 20.29 -43.91
CA LEU A 13 11.60 19.81 -43.14
C LEU A 13 11.70 20.47 -41.76
N ILE A 14 11.29 21.74 -41.62
CA ILE A 14 11.29 22.47 -40.34
C ILE A 14 10.16 21.98 -39.45
N LEU A 15 9.01 21.55 -39.98
CA LEU A 15 7.90 20.98 -39.23
C LEU A 15 8.20 19.56 -38.66
N ALA A 16 9.10 18.82 -39.34
CA ALA A 16 9.51 17.48 -38.86
C ALA A 16 10.43 17.53 -37.63
N PHE A 17 11.13 18.63 -37.37
CA PHE A 17 11.98 18.79 -36.19
C PHE A 17 11.24 19.23 -34.92
N GLN A 18 9.96 19.58 -34.98
CA GLN A 18 9.17 19.93 -33.79
C GLN A 18 8.42 18.74 -33.18
N ALA A 19 8.48 17.54 -33.74
CA ALA A 19 7.69 16.40 -33.34
C ALA A 19 8.37 15.45 -32.32
N CYS A 20 9.63 15.70 -31.95
CA CYS A 20 10.29 14.94 -30.88
C CYS A 20 10.61 15.84 -29.69
N LYS A 21 9.59 16.20 -28.90
CA LYS A 21 9.80 16.33 -27.48
C LYS A 21 9.93 14.91 -26.94
N GLU A 22 11.15 14.39 -26.84
CA GLU A 22 11.41 13.29 -25.92
C GLU A 22 10.86 13.70 -24.57
N GLU A 23 9.78 13.08 -24.14
CA GLU A 23 9.43 13.06 -22.73
C GLU A 23 10.62 12.40 -22.01
N GLN A 24 11.51 13.21 -21.47
CA GLN A 24 12.60 12.71 -20.65
C GLN A 24 11.95 11.90 -19.55
N SER A 25 12.10 10.58 -19.62
CA SER A 25 11.56 9.68 -18.59
C SER A 25 12.10 10.15 -17.24
N LYS A 26 11.20 10.51 -16.33
CA LYS A 26 11.57 11.00 -15.01
C LYS A 26 12.41 9.94 -14.30
N LYS A 27 13.34 10.38 -13.47
CA LYS A 27 14.15 9.49 -12.64
C LYS A 27 13.24 8.62 -11.79
N ARG A 28 13.61 7.35 -11.58
CA ARG A 28 12.92 6.49 -10.63
C ARG A 28 13.07 7.05 -9.21
N SER A 29 11.97 7.05 -8.46
CA SER A 29 12.00 7.54 -7.07
C SER A 29 12.83 6.64 -6.16
N SER A 30 13.40 7.24 -5.12
CA SER A 30 14.24 6.63 -4.08
C SER A 30 13.54 6.65 -2.72
N GLY A 31 14.23 6.21 -1.68
CA GLY A 31 13.76 6.15 -0.28
C GLY A 31 13.27 4.78 0.14
N GLY A 32 13.25 4.54 1.45
CA GLY A 32 12.81 3.29 2.08
C GLY A 32 11.29 3.14 2.04
N THR A 33 10.79 1.90 2.20
CA THR A 33 9.36 1.63 2.27
C THR A 33 8.76 2.26 3.53
N LEU A 34 7.64 2.98 3.37
CA LEU A 34 6.97 3.72 4.45
C LEU A 34 7.89 4.77 5.11
N GLU A 35 8.68 5.43 4.33
CA GLU A 35 9.58 6.50 4.77
C GLU A 35 9.09 7.84 4.21
N ILE A 36 9.05 8.86 5.07
CA ILE A 36 8.72 10.23 4.66
C ILE A 36 9.92 11.12 4.97
N LEU A 37 10.43 11.81 3.96
CA LEU A 37 11.40 12.87 4.11
C LEU A 37 10.68 14.14 4.53
N VAL A 38 10.96 14.64 5.74
CA VAL A 38 10.33 15.84 6.31
C VAL A 38 11.32 17.00 6.22
N ALA A 39 11.06 17.92 5.31
CA ALA A 39 11.86 19.13 5.13
C ALA A 39 11.28 20.27 5.98
N THR A 40 12.05 20.77 6.93
CA THR A 40 11.71 21.91 7.80
C THR A 40 12.63 23.09 7.53
N ASP A 41 12.22 24.28 7.90
CA ASP A 41 13.04 25.49 7.68
C ASP A 41 14.34 25.47 8.51
N ASN A 42 14.29 24.83 9.69
CA ASN A 42 15.45 24.66 10.57
C ASN A 42 15.21 23.55 11.60
N GLN A 43 16.24 23.21 12.37
CA GLN A 43 16.21 22.19 13.42
C GLN A 43 15.32 22.58 14.62
N GLU A 44 15.18 23.87 14.91
CA GLU A 44 14.33 24.34 15.98
C GLU A 44 12.85 24.06 15.70
N GLN A 45 12.40 24.29 14.47
CA GLN A 45 11.05 23.94 14.02
C GLN A 45 10.78 22.43 14.17
N TRP A 46 11.77 21.59 13.81
CA TRP A 46 11.67 20.13 13.98
C TRP A 46 11.61 19.71 15.46
N ASN A 47 12.39 20.34 16.33
CA ASN A 47 12.42 20.04 17.76
C ASN A 47 11.27 20.68 18.54
N GLY A 48 10.50 21.56 17.91
CA GLY A 48 9.38 22.26 18.50
C GLY A 48 8.03 21.57 18.24
N LYS A 49 6.95 22.28 18.59
CA LYS A 49 5.57 21.81 18.52
C LYS A 49 5.15 21.27 17.14
N VAL A 50 5.66 21.84 16.05
CA VAL A 50 5.35 21.37 14.69
C VAL A 50 5.94 19.98 14.45
N GLY A 51 7.22 19.78 14.77
CA GLY A 51 7.86 18.47 14.64
C GLY A 51 7.25 17.42 15.57
N ASP A 52 6.89 17.77 16.81
CA ASP A 52 6.18 16.89 17.74
C ASP A 52 4.84 16.44 17.16
N THR A 53 4.10 17.36 16.54
CA THR A 53 2.83 17.05 15.88
C THR A 53 3.04 16.07 14.70
N ILE A 54 4.05 16.30 13.88
CA ILE A 54 4.36 15.42 12.74
C ILE A 54 4.72 14.03 13.24
N ARG A 55 5.60 13.92 14.24
CA ARG A 55 6.00 12.65 14.84
C ARG A 55 4.81 11.91 15.46
N SER A 56 3.96 12.57 16.24
CA SER A 56 2.80 11.92 16.86
C SER A 56 1.76 11.44 15.84
N LEU A 57 1.55 12.16 14.74
CA LEU A 57 0.57 11.81 13.72
C LEU A 57 1.10 10.74 12.76
N PHE A 58 2.27 10.96 12.14
CA PHE A 58 2.80 10.05 11.13
C PHE A 58 3.60 8.89 11.72
N GLY A 59 4.14 9.04 12.93
CA GLY A 59 4.81 7.98 13.69
C GLY A 59 3.89 7.17 14.60
N GLN A 60 2.56 7.35 14.56
CA GLN A 60 1.63 6.53 15.34
C GLN A 60 1.78 5.04 14.99
N TYR A 61 1.52 4.17 15.96
CA TYR A 61 1.61 2.73 15.74
C TYR A 61 0.47 2.20 14.86
N LEU A 62 0.82 1.28 13.97
CA LEU A 62 -0.15 0.61 13.11
C LEU A 62 -0.95 -0.43 13.90
N PRO A 63 -2.30 -0.42 13.80
CA PRO A 63 -3.12 -1.45 14.41
C PRO A 63 -2.98 -2.80 13.72
N GLY A 64 -3.22 -3.88 14.46
CA GLY A 64 -3.24 -5.25 13.94
C GLY A 64 -1.87 -5.89 13.74
N LEU A 65 -0.80 -5.29 14.28
CA LEU A 65 0.54 -5.89 14.36
C LEU A 65 0.82 -6.40 15.77
N PRO A 66 1.50 -7.57 15.93
CA PRO A 66 1.79 -8.15 17.24
C PRO A 66 2.82 -7.34 18.06
N MET A 67 3.62 -6.52 17.40
CA MET A 67 4.54 -5.57 18.03
C MET A 67 4.26 -4.16 17.52
N PRO A 68 4.45 -3.13 18.36
CA PRO A 68 4.27 -1.74 17.94
C PRO A 68 5.25 -1.37 16.82
N GLU A 69 4.73 -0.98 15.67
CA GLU A 69 5.52 -0.46 14.55
C GLU A 69 4.93 0.87 14.09
N GLU A 70 5.78 1.89 13.99
CA GLU A 70 5.37 3.21 13.50
C GLU A 70 4.85 3.13 12.06
N ALA A 71 3.79 3.87 11.76
CA ALA A 71 3.18 3.89 10.43
C ALA A 71 4.16 4.34 9.35
N PHE A 72 4.95 5.38 9.65
CA PHE A 72 6.03 5.86 8.78
C PHE A 72 7.31 6.07 9.56
N SER A 73 8.44 5.80 8.92
CA SER A 73 9.75 6.25 9.39
C SER A 73 9.96 7.68 8.90
N LEU A 74 10.28 8.60 9.80
CA LEU A 74 10.45 10.01 9.47
C LEU A 74 11.93 10.37 9.42
N ILE A 75 12.37 10.92 8.29
CA ILE A 75 13.74 11.45 8.13
C ILE A 75 13.65 12.95 8.02
N GLN A 76 14.21 13.66 8.99
CA GLN A 76 14.27 15.13 8.96
C GLN A 76 15.41 15.61 8.08
N LEU A 77 15.13 16.66 7.33
CA LEU A 77 16.08 17.37 6.48
C LEU A 77 15.81 18.87 6.57
N ASP A 78 16.85 19.67 6.44
CA ASP A 78 16.72 21.11 6.22
C ASP A 78 16.19 21.40 4.80
N SER A 79 15.20 22.29 4.69
CA SER A 79 14.59 22.67 3.39
C SER A 79 15.62 23.17 2.40
N TYR A 80 16.65 23.90 2.84
CA TYR A 80 17.74 24.36 1.98
C TYR A 80 18.45 23.18 1.32
N LYS A 81 18.75 22.11 2.07
CA LYS A 81 19.38 20.90 1.51
C LYS A 81 18.48 20.21 0.50
N LEU A 82 17.16 20.11 0.77
CA LEU A 82 16.24 19.50 -0.18
C LEU A 82 16.29 20.17 -1.56
N TYR A 83 16.32 21.50 -1.59
CA TYR A 83 16.29 22.24 -2.85
C TYR A 83 17.65 22.32 -3.55
N ASN A 84 18.75 22.26 -2.80
CA ASN A 84 20.10 22.48 -3.34
C ASN A 84 20.93 21.20 -3.52
N ASP A 85 20.48 20.06 -2.98
CA ASP A 85 21.16 18.77 -3.13
C ASP A 85 20.28 17.76 -3.88
N PRO A 86 20.64 17.45 -5.15
CA PRO A 86 19.89 16.49 -5.97
C PRO A 86 19.76 15.07 -5.39
N LEU A 87 20.51 14.75 -4.34
CA LEU A 87 20.44 13.44 -3.67
C LEU A 87 19.08 13.21 -3.00
N TYR A 88 18.49 14.25 -2.42
CA TYR A 88 17.24 14.15 -1.66
C TYR A 88 15.99 14.32 -2.52
N GLN A 89 16.11 15.05 -3.64
CA GLN A 89 14.98 15.37 -4.53
C GLN A 89 14.21 14.15 -5.05
N PRO A 90 14.85 12.99 -5.40
CA PRO A 90 14.13 11.83 -5.89
C PRO A 90 13.36 11.04 -4.82
N HIS A 91 13.38 11.44 -3.54
CA HIS A 91 12.66 10.72 -2.50
C HIS A 91 11.16 10.66 -2.82
N HIS A 92 10.55 9.45 -2.73
CA HIS A 92 9.18 9.20 -3.20
C HIS A 92 8.09 9.90 -2.39
N ALA A 93 8.34 10.19 -1.10
CA ALA A 93 7.39 10.82 -0.18
C ALA A 93 8.08 11.96 0.56
N ILE A 94 7.69 13.20 0.28
CA ILE A 94 8.29 14.39 0.86
C ILE A 94 7.19 15.24 1.51
N LEU A 95 7.39 15.61 2.77
CA LEU A 95 6.60 16.61 3.49
C LEU A 95 7.46 17.86 3.68
N ILE A 96 7.06 18.97 3.07
CA ILE A 96 7.74 20.26 3.23
C ILE A 96 6.89 21.12 4.17
N VAL A 97 7.51 21.61 5.23
CA VAL A 97 6.87 22.44 6.25
C VAL A 97 7.57 23.78 6.33
N ASN A 98 6.84 24.84 6.04
CA ASN A 98 7.42 26.16 5.88
C ASN A 98 6.62 27.24 6.61
N ILE A 99 7.29 28.10 7.37
CA ILE A 99 6.72 29.32 7.94
C ILE A 99 7.02 30.49 6.99
N ASN A 100 5.96 31.07 6.45
CA ASN A 100 6.06 32.23 5.58
C ASN A 100 5.16 33.37 6.06
N PRO A 101 5.69 34.34 6.79
CA PRO A 101 4.92 35.46 7.33
C PRO A 101 4.22 36.35 6.28
N LYS A 102 4.61 36.20 5.00
CA LYS A 102 3.99 36.95 3.88
C LYS A 102 2.67 36.32 3.40
N LEU A 103 2.34 35.11 3.87
CA LEU A 103 1.08 34.48 3.53
C LEU A 103 -0.07 35.10 4.32
N GLU A 104 -1.20 35.37 3.67
CA GLU A 104 -2.42 35.83 4.33
C GLU A 104 -3.08 34.70 5.16
N LYS A 105 -2.97 33.46 4.71
CA LYS A 105 -3.59 32.28 5.33
C LYS A 105 -2.74 31.01 5.12
N PRO A 106 -2.89 30.02 6.01
CA PRO A 106 -2.27 28.70 5.81
C PRO A 106 -2.72 28.04 4.51
N ALA A 107 -1.79 27.36 3.82
CA ALA A 107 -2.03 26.70 2.55
C ALA A 107 -1.36 25.33 2.50
N MET A 108 -2.01 24.37 1.81
CA MET A 108 -1.44 23.07 1.48
C MET A 108 -1.42 22.91 -0.04
N GLN A 109 -0.29 22.47 -0.57
CA GLN A 109 -0.10 22.16 -1.97
C GLN A 109 0.34 20.69 -2.09
N VAL A 110 -0.12 20.03 -3.15
CA VAL A 110 0.20 18.62 -3.43
C VAL A 110 0.75 18.55 -4.85
N GLU A 111 1.98 18.06 -4.96
CA GLU A 111 2.67 17.87 -6.24
C GLU A 111 2.96 16.39 -6.44
N LYS A 112 2.73 15.90 -7.65
CA LYS A 112 3.02 14.50 -8.01
C LYS A 112 4.09 14.45 -9.07
N ASP A 113 5.00 13.50 -8.90
CA ASP A 113 6.00 13.17 -9.91
C ASP A 113 6.83 14.40 -10.37
N PHE A 114 7.25 15.27 -9.42
CA PHE A 114 7.95 16.52 -9.72
C PHE A 114 9.43 16.26 -10.09
N TRP A 115 10.22 15.64 -9.21
CA TRP A 115 11.64 15.31 -9.45
C TRP A 115 11.85 13.85 -9.87
N ALA A 116 10.94 12.96 -9.52
CA ALA A 116 11.04 11.53 -9.76
C ALA A 116 9.65 10.89 -9.92
N GLU A 117 9.59 9.65 -10.37
CA GLU A 117 8.32 8.91 -10.50
C GLU A 117 8.45 7.49 -9.95
N PRO A 118 7.42 7.03 -9.17
CA PRO A 118 6.29 7.79 -8.61
C PRO A 118 6.73 8.61 -7.39
N GLN A 119 6.28 9.86 -7.28
CA GLN A 119 6.63 10.76 -6.17
C GLN A 119 5.41 11.53 -5.68
N LEU A 120 5.35 11.78 -4.38
CA LEU A 120 4.38 12.65 -3.74
C LEU A 120 5.09 13.68 -2.87
N ILE A 121 4.87 14.95 -3.16
CA ILE A 121 5.33 16.07 -2.35
C ILE A 121 4.10 16.77 -1.79
N ILE A 122 4.03 16.90 -0.47
CA ILE A 122 3.02 17.71 0.21
C ILE A 122 3.74 18.89 0.85
N LYS A 123 3.37 20.10 0.47
CA LYS A 123 3.91 21.34 1.03
C LYS A 123 2.84 22.00 1.89
N VAL A 124 3.16 22.21 3.16
CA VAL A 124 2.32 22.87 4.16
C VAL A 124 2.98 24.18 4.54
N SER A 125 2.34 25.30 4.29
CA SER A 125 2.88 26.63 4.56
C SER A 125 1.90 27.45 5.39
N SER A 126 2.39 28.24 6.33
CA SER A 126 1.57 29.09 7.19
C SER A 126 2.34 30.33 7.63
N PRO A 127 1.67 31.46 7.91
CA PRO A 127 2.35 32.62 8.51
C PRO A 127 2.80 32.37 9.96
N THR A 128 2.28 31.33 10.63
CA THR A 128 2.56 31.03 12.04
C THR A 128 2.63 29.53 12.33
N ASP A 129 3.35 29.13 13.38
CA ASP A 129 3.39 27.75 13.89
C ASP A 129 1.99 27.21 14.25
N THR A 130 1.15 28.02 14.88
CA THR A 130 -0.21 27.64 15.22
C THR A 130 -1.03 27.33 13.98
N GLY A 131 -0.83 28.08 12.88
CA GLY A 131 -1.46 27.81 11.61
C GLY A 131 -0.99 26.50 10.98
N LEU A 132 0.32 26.20 11.04
CA LEU A 132 0.85 24.91 10.61
C LEU A 132 0.27 23.75 11.41
N PHE A 133 0.28 23.84 12.73
CA PHE A 133 -0.29 22.83 13.62
C PHE A 133 -1.75 22.51 13.23
N ARG A 134 -2.59 23.54 13.12
CA ARG A 134 -4.02 23.39 12.74
C ARG A 134 -4.18 22.74 11.37
N LEU A 135 -3.37 23.18 10.41
CA LEU A 135 -3.45 22.69 9.04
C LEU A 135 -3.04 21.21 8.94
N ILE A 136 -1.90 20.83 9.56
CA ILE A 136 -1.42 19.45 9.59
C ILE A 136 -2.45 18.56 10.28
N THR A 137 -2.93 18.93 11.47
CA THR A 137 -3.92 18.14 12.22
C THR A 137 -5.22 17.95 11.44
N ARG A 138 -5.71 19.01 10.78
CA ARG A 138 -6.95 18.97 9.99
C ARG A 138 -6.84 18.03 8.79
N TYR A 139 -5.74 18.08 8.05
CA TYR A 139 -5.57 17.34 6.80
C TYR A 139 -4.78 16.04 6.95
N TYR A 140 -4.32 15.72 8.16
CA TYR A 140 -3.58 14.50 8.45
C TYR A 140 -4.21 13.23 7.86
N PRO A 141 -5.53 12.94 8.00
CA PRO A 141 -6.08 11.69 7.46
C PRO A 141 -5.93 11.58 5.94
N ALA A 142 -6.10 12.70 5.22
CA ALA A 142 -5.92 12.74 3.78
C ALA A 142 -4.44 12.59 3.38
N MET A 143 -3.54 13.30 4.07
CA MET A 143 -2.09 13.19 3.85
C MET A 143 -1.58 11.78 4.12
N PHE A 144 -2.02 11.16 5.22
CA PHE A 144 -1.68 9.78 5.58
C PHE A 144 -2.09 8.79 4.48
N LYS A 145 -3.34 8.93 4.00
CA LYS A 145 -3.83 8.10 2.90
C LYS A 145 -3.00 8.30 1.63
N MET A 146 -2.72 9.55 1.26
CA MET A 146 -1.93 9.87 0.06
C MET A 146 -0.51 9.26 0.12
N TYR A 147 0.18 9.32 1.27
CA TYR A 147 1.49 8.68 1.43
C TYR A 147 1.42 7.15 1.38
N ARG A 148 0.38 6.55 1.93
CA ARG A 148 0.20 5.10 1.78
C ARG A 148 -0.13 4.70 0.34
N ASP A 149 -0.88 5.50 -0.38
CA ASP A 149 -1.26 5.21 -1.77
C ASP A 149 -0.06 5.32 -2.72
N ILE A 150 0.84 6.30 -2.53
CA ILE A 150 2.08 6.37 -3.33
C ILE A 150 3.00 5.17 -3.06
N GLU A 151 3.08 4.70 -1.82
CA GLU A 151 3.82 3.48 -1.47
C GLU A 151 3.21 2.24 -2.15
N LYS A 152 1.88 2.07 -2.09
CA LYS A 152 1.22 0.98 -2.80
C LYS A 152 1.49 1.04 -4.31
N LYS A 153 1.46 2.25 -4.93
CA LYS A 153 1.82 2.43 -6.35
C LYS A 153 3.25 1.97 -6.65
N ARG A 154 4.22 2.31 -5.79
CA ARG A 154 5.63 1.87 -5.94
C ARG A 154 5.75 0.34 -5.88
N ILE A 155 5.07 -0.29 -4.92
CA ILE A 155 5.07 -1.75 -4.75
C ILE A 155 4.44 -2.43 -5.98
N VAL A 156 3.29 -1.94 -6.45
CA VAL A 156 2.61 -2.46 -7.64
C VAL A 156 3.50 -2.32 -8.87
N ASN A 157 4.16 -1.18 -9.09
CA ASN A 157 5.10 -0.99 -10.18
C ASN A 157 6.26 -2.01 -10.13
N LEU A 158 6.81 -2.25 -8.92
CA LEU A 158 7.86 -3.26 -8.73
C LEU A 158 7.34 -4.68 -9.05
N PHE A 159 6.18 -5.04 -8.54
CA PHE A 159 5.59 -6.36 -8.73
C PHE A 159 5.24 -6.65 -10.20
N SER A 160 4.86 -5.61 -10.94
CA SER A 160 4.54 -5.72 -12.37
C SER A 160 5.75 -6.06 -13.25
N THR A 161 6.99 -5.91 -12.73
CA THR A 161 8.20 -6.25 -13.50
C THR A 161 8.44 -7.76 -13.62
N ASN A 162 7.93 -8.55 -12.69
CA ASN A 162 8.07 -10.01 -12.69
C ASN A 162 6.79 -10.67 -12.13
N PRO A 163 5.71 -10.75 -12.91
CA PRO A 163 4.44 -11.30 -12.44
C PRO A 163 4.40 -12.82 -12.50
N ALA A 164 3.73 -13.44 -11.51
CA ALA A 164 3.44 -14.88 -11.48
C ALA A 164 2.22 -15.23 -12.35
N LYS A 165 2.35 -15.14 -13.68
CA LYS A 165 1.24 -15.28 -14.63
C LYS A 165 0.37 -16.52 -14.40
N LYS A 166 0.96 -17.70 -14.17
CA LYS A 166 0.22 -18.95 -13.92
C LYS A 166 -0.75 -18.83 -12.73
N ILE A 167 -0.36 -18.12 -11.66
CA ILE A 167 -1.20 -17.90 -10.49
C ILE A 167 -2.29 -16.88 -10.82
N GLN A 168 -1.95 -15.81 -11.53
CA GLN A 168 -2.92 -14.79 -11.97
C GLN A 168 -4.00 -15.40 -12.89
N ASP A 169 -3.60 -16.23 -13.88
CA ASP A 169 -4.53 -16.92 -14.77
C ASP A 169 -5.44 -17.89 -14.00
N LYS A 170 -4.89 -18.57 -12.97
CA LYS A 170 -5.66 -19.43 -12.07
C LYS A 170 -6.70 -18.63 -11.28
N ILE A 171 -6.32 -17.47 -10.72
CA ILE A 171 -7.23 -16.58 -10.00
C ILE A 171 -8.34 -16.11 -10.94
N ALA A 172 -7.99 -15.62 -12.12
CA ALA A 172 -8.94 -15.11 -13.10
C ALA A 172 -9.93 -16.19 -13.57
N SER A 173 -9.47 -17.40 -13.86
CA SER A 173 -10.33 -18.50 -14.33
C SER A 173 -11.24 -19.05 -13.20
N LYS A 174 -10.74 -19.06 -11.95
CA LYS A 174 -11.44 -19.67 -10.83
C LYS A 174 -12.43 -18.73 -10.14
N PHE A 175 -12.05 -17.46 -9.95
CA PHE A 175 -12.80 -16.48 -9.16
C PHE A 175 -13.37 -15.33 -9.99
N GLY A 176 -13.03 -15.22 -11.29
CA GLY A 176 -13.62 -14.23 -12.20
C GLY A 176 -13.03 -12.82 -12.08
N PHE A 177 -11.93 -12.64 -11.37
CA PHE A 177 -11.25 -11.34 -11.24
C PHE A 177 -9.75 -11.46 -11.49
N GLU A 178 -9.14 -10.35 -11.84
CA GLU A 178 -7.70 -10.21 -11.99
C GLU A 178 -7.10 -9.66 -10.69
N MET A 179 -5.91 -10.15 -10.32
CA MET A 179 -5.11 -9.65 -9.21
C MET A 179 -3.63 -9.83 -9.55
N LEU A 180 -2.83 -8.79 -9.36
CA LEU A 180 -1.38 -8.85 -9.55
C LEU A 180 -0.75 -9.72 -8.46
N VAL A 181 -0.02 -10.75 -8.87
CA VAL A 181 0.80 -11.59 -7.97
C VAL A 181 2.23 -11.54 -8.48
N PRO A 182 3.21 -11.13 -7.67
CA PRO A 182 4.62 -11.12 -8.06
C PRO A 182 5.20 -12.54 -8.14
N GLY A 183 6.33 -12.67 -8.83
CA GLY A 183 7.09 -13.92 -8.86
C GLY A 183 7.55 -14.37 -7.46
N GLY A 184 7.81 -15.66 -7.33
CA GLY A 184 8.25 -16.29 -6.07
C GLY A 184 7.13 -16.91 -5.24
N PHE A 185 5.86 -16.60 -5.54
CA PHE A 185 4.72 -17.28 -4.94
C PHE A 185 4.43 -18.64 -5.60
N ASN A 186 3.91 -19.58 -4.81
CA ASN A 186 3.51 -20.91 -5.25
C ASN A 186 2.14 -21.26 -4.69
N ILE A 187 1.36 -22.05 -5.43
CA ILE A 187 0.10 -22.59 -4.96
C ILE A 187 0.43 -23.69 -3.94
N ALA A 188 0.00 -23.48 -2.70
CA ALA A 188 0.16 -24.43 -1.62
C ALA A 188 -1.04 -25.41 -1.55
N ARG A 189 -2.25 -24.90 -1.84
CA ARG A 189 -3.47 -25.69 -1.90
C ARG A 189 -4.51 -25.09 -2.84
N GLU A 190 -5.20 -25.94 -3.57
CA GLU A 190 -6.31 -25.59 -4.42
C GLU A 190 -7.50 -26.53 -4.14
N GLU A 191 -8.67 -25.94 -3.85
CA GLU A 191 -9.94 -26.65 -3.69
C GLU A 191 -11.03 -25.96 -4.54
N LYS A 192 -12.23 -26.51 -4.66
CA LYS A 192 -13.30 -25.94 -5.51
C LYS A 192 -13.50 -24.43 -5.29
N ASP A 193 -13.64 -24.00 -4.03
CA ASP A 193 -13.96 -22.62 -3.66
C ASP A 193 -12.89 -21.98 -2.75
N PHE A 194 -11.67 -22.54 -2.77
CA PHE A 194 -10.56 -22.10 -1.95
C PHE A 194 -9.23 -22.19 -2.74
N LEU A 195 -8.36 -21.18 -2.57
CA LEU A 195 -7.01 -21.16 -3.09
C LEU A 195 -6.07 -20.59 -2.02
N TRP A 196 -5.00 -21.30 -1.70
CA TRP A 196 -3.94 -20.86 -0.82
C TRP A 196 -2.64 -20.73 -1.61
N VAL A 197 -2.05 -19.56 -1.58
CA VAL A 197 -0.80 -19.22 -2.27
C VAL A 197 0.17 -18.67 -1.25
N ARG A 198 1.43 -19.12 -1.29
CA ARG A 198 2.44 -18.71 -0.32
C ARG A 198 3.81 -18.53 -0.96
N GLN A 199 4.66 -17.75 -0.28
CA GLN A 199 6.07 -17.55 -0.59
C GLN A 199 6.88 -17.68 0.70
N THR A 200 7.98 -18.45 0.65
CA THR A 200 8.98 -18.48 1.71
C THR A 200 10.22 -17.72 1.24
N ILE A 201 10.56 -16.65 1.94
CA ILE A 201 11.79 -15.88 1.69
C ILE A 201 12.85 -16.39 2.65
N ARG A 202 13.83 -17.08 2.09
CA ARG A 202 14.93 -17.64 2.89
C ARG A 202 15.88 -16.56 3.37
N ARG A 203 16.16 -16.56 4.67
CA ARG A 203 17.08 -15.64 5.33
C ARG A 203 18.06 -16.39 6.24
N LYS A 204 19.24 -15.79 6.49
CA LYS A 204 20.29 -16.43 7.30
C LYS A 204 19.85 -16.79 8.73
N LYS A 205 19.03 -15.95 9.37
CA LYS A 205 18.61 -16.13 10.76
C LYS A 205 17.25 -16.81 10.88
N GLN A 206 16.30 -16.46 10.02
CA GLN A 206 14.94 -16.95 10.08
C GLN A 206 14.23 -16.69 8.75
N ASP A 207 13.57 -17.70 8.24
CA ASP A 207 12.75 -17.59 7.04
C ASP A 207 11.51 -16.73 7.31
N ILE A 208 11.10 -15.98 6.30
CA ILE A 208 9.86 -15.23 6.30
C ILE A 208 8.86 -16.00 5.45
N ASP A 209 7.68 -16.25 5.99
CA ASP A 209 6.61 -16.90 5.27
C ASP A 209 5.44 -15.91 5.13
N LEU A 210 5.06 -15.63 3.92
CA LEU A 210 3.92 -14.77 3.62
C LEU A 210 3.06 -15.42 2.54
N GLY A 211 1.78 -15.12 2.59
CA GLY A 211 0.87 -15.70 1.62
C GLY A 211 -0.46 -15.00 1.60
N PHE A 212 -1.29 -15.47 0.71
CA PHE A 212 -2.68 -15.04 0.65
C PHE A 212 -3.59 -16.25 0.38
N MET A 213 -4.83 -16.09 0.80
CA MET A 213 -5.90 -17.04 0.55
C MET A 213 -7.05 -16.33 -0.14
N ILE A 214 -7.68 -17.02 -1.07
CA ILE A 214 -8.90 -16.56 -1.73
C ILE A 214 -9.93 -17.65 -1.55
N TYR A 215 -11.10 -17.26 -1.05
CA TYR A 215 -12.23 -18.19 -0.95
C TYR A 215 -13.55 -17.49 -1.23
N ARG A 216 -14.52 -18.27 -1.66
CA ARG A 216 -15.85 -17.77 -2.00
C ARG A 216 -16.95 -18.63 -1.39
N ARG A 217 -18.11 -18.02 -1.23
CA ARG A 217 -19.36 -18.68 -0.85
C ARG A 217 -20.56 -18.00 -1.49
N PRO A 218 -21.72 -18.68 -1.64
CA PRO A 218 -22.94 -18.02 -2.07
C PRO A 218 -23.30 -16.84 -1.15
N TYR A 219 -23.64 -15.69 -1.75
CA TYR A 219 -24.13 -14.52 -1.03
C TYR A 219 -25.66 -14.64 -0.85
N LYS A 220 -26.13 -14.57 0.38
CA LYS A 220 -27.55 -14.70 0.73
C LYS A 220 -28.10 -13.41 1.31
N ASN A 221 -27.36 -12.74 2.18
CA ASN A 221 -27.75 -11.50 2.83
C ASN A 221 -26.57 -10.81 3.52
N THR A 222 -26.77 -9.56 3.95
CA THR A 222 -25.75 -8.73 4.61
C THR A 222 -25.26 -9.26 5.96
N TYR A 223 -26.04 -10.15 6.62
CA TYR A 223 -25.60 -10.78 7.86
C TYR A 223 -24.29 -11.57 7.70
N GLN A 224 -24.06 -12.09 6.50
CA GLN A 224 -22.80 -12.78 6.16
C GLN A 224 -21.57 -11.86 6.16
N LEU A 225 -21.75 -10.54 6.08
CA LEU A 225 -20.69 -9.53 6.11
C LEU A 225 -20.38 -9.03 7.52
N LYS A 226 -21.11 -9.49 8.53
CA LYS A 226 -20.77 -9.21 9.93
C LYS A 226 -19.42 -9.84 10.28
N PRO A 227 -18.54 -9.14 11.02
CA PRO A 227 -17.17 -9.60 11.32
C PRO A 227 -17.13 -11.01 11.94
N GLU A 228 -18.04 -11.30 12.88
CA GLU A 228 -18.13 -12.60 13.53
C GLU A 228 -18.42 -13.76 12.55
N ASN A 229 -19.22 -13.50 11.51
CA ASN A 229 -19.55 -14.51 10.50
C ASN A 229 -18.43 -14.70 9.47
N ILE A 230 -17.68 -13.62 9.17
CA ILE A 230 -16.49 -13.71 8.34
C ILE A 230 -15.41 -14.52 9.07
N LEU A 231 -15.14 -14.22 10.34
CA LEU A 231 -14.12 -14.92 11.14
C LEU A 231 -14.50 -16.39 11.40
N SER A 232 -15.78 -16.69 11.67
CA SER A 232 -16.25 -18.07 11.84
C SER A 232 -16.07 -18.91 10.57
N LEU A 233 -16.40 -18.35 9.39
CA LEU A 233 -16.13 -19.02 8.11
C LEU A 233 -14.64 -19.20 7.89
N ARG A 234 -13.85 -18.13 8.13
CA ARG A 234 -12.40 -18.16 8.04
C ARG A 234 -11.81 -19.34 8.81
N ASP A 235 -12.11 -19.44 10.09
CA ASP A 235 -11.54 -20.48 10.96
C ASP A 235 -11.99 -21.89 10.55
N THR A 236 -13.23 -22.04 10.07
CA THR A 236 -13.72 -23.31 9.51
C THR A 236 -12.91 -23.74 8.29
N LEU A 237 -12.63 -22.82 7.36
CA LEU A 237 -11.85 -23.11 6.16
C LEU A 237 -10.37 -23.35 6.47
N LEU A 238 -9.79 -22.55 7.37
CA LEU A 238 -8.38 -22.68 7.74
C LEU A 238 -8.12 -24.00 8.47
N LYS A 239 -9.01 -24.42 9.38
CA LYS A 239 -8.92 -25.74 10.03
C LYS A 239 -8.90 -26.88 9.02
N ARG A 240 -9.65 -26.75 7.93
CA ARG A 240 -9.78 -27.78 6.90
C ARG A 240 -8.63 -27.76 5.89
N PHE A 241 -8.13 -26.58 5.51
CA PHE A 241 -7.29 -26.42 4.32
C PHE A 241 -5.89 -25.88 4.59
N VAL A 242 -5.61 -25.35 5.80
CA VAL A 242 -4.32 -24.76 6.14
C VAL A 242 -3.74 -25.45 7.37
N PRO A 243 -3.17 -26.67 7.18
CA PRO A 243 -2.55 -27.40 8.28
C PRO A 243 -1.30 -26.66 8.77
N GLY A 244 -0.97 -26.82 10.04
CA GLY A 244 0.33 -26.46 10.59
C GLY A 244 1.41 -27.49 10.24
N MET A 245 2.56 -27.37 10.89
CA MET A 245 3.72 -28.24 10.63
C MET A 245 3.51 -29.66 11.16
N PHE A 246 2.78 -29.83 12.26
CA PHE A 246 2.55 -31.12 12.92
C PHE A 246 1.14 -31.62 12.64
N GLU A 247 0.97 -32.94 12.70
CA GLU A 247 -0.33 -33.57 12.52
C GLU A 247 -1.36 -33.05 13.53
N GLY A 248 -2.57 -32.78 13.06
CA GLY A 248 -3.67 -32.22 13.87
C GLY A 248 -3.58 -30.72 14.14
N THR A 249 -2.49 -30.06 13.75
CA THR A 249 -2.34 -28.61 13.89
C THR A 249 -2.88 -27.85 12.68
N TYR A 250 -3.42 -26.64 12.89
CA TYR A 250 -4.02 -25.82 11.82
C TYR A 250 -4.04 -24.33 12.17
N MET A 251 -4.09 -23.50 11.14
CA MET A 251 -4.21 -22.03 11.29
C MET A 251 -5.61 -21.64 11.76
N ALA A 252 -5.69 -20.69 12.69
CA ALA A 252 -6.93 -20.11 13.20
C ALA A 252 -6.73 -18.61 13.55
N THR A 253 -7.82 -17.91 13.85
CA THR A 253 -7.77 -16.55 14.40
C THR A 253 -7.25 -16.58 15.82
N SER A 254 -6.37 -15.66 16.17
CA SER A 254 -5.94 -15.41 17.56
C SER A 254 -6.72 -14.25 18.14
N PHE A 255 -7.27 -14.47 19.34
CA PHE A 255 -7.93 -13.44 20.15
C PHE A 255 -7.14 -13.15 21.46
N ASP A 256 -5.91 -13.69 21.56
CA ASP A 256 -5.18 -13.73 22.82
C ASP A 256 -4.51 -12.38 23.17
N VAL A 257 -4.03 -11.64 22.17
CA VAL A 257 -3.26 -10.41 22.34
C VAL A 257 -4.02 -9.19 21.84
N ILE A 258 -4.55 -9.27 20.64
CA ILE A 258 -5.27 -8.17 19.97
C ILE A 258 -6.58 -8.74 19.44
N GLN A 259 -7.69 -8.05 19.70
CA GLN A 259 -8.95 -8.39 19.07
C GLN A 259 -8.93 -7.99 17.60
N PRO A 260 -9.49 -8.81 16.68
CA PRO A 260 -9.62 -8.42 15.28
C PRO A 260 -10.46 -7.15 15.13
N GLU A 261 -9.93 -6.19 14.38
CA GLU A 261 -10.61 -4.93 14.08
C GLU A 261 -11.24 -5.01 12.69
N SER A 262 -12.49 -4.57 12.57
CA SER A 262 -13.22 -4.52 11.31
C SER A 262 -13.52 -3.08 10.88
N LYS A 263 -13.50 -2.85 9.57
CA LYS A 263 -13.82 -1.56 8.95
C LYS A 263 -14.51 -1.77 7.61
N GLU A 264 -15.55 -0.98 7.34
CA GLU A 264 -16.10 -0.86 5.99
C GLU A 264 -15.21 0.01 5.12
N ILE A 265 -14.94 -0.45 3.91
CA ILE A 265 -14.08 0.21 2.93
C ILE A 265 -14.91 0.52 1.69
N ALA A 266 -15.09 1.82 1.40
CA ALA A 266 -15.85 2.27 0.24
C ALA A 266 -15.00 2.44 -1.04
N ASP A 267 -13.68 2.45 -0.93
CA ASP A 267 -12.74 2.68 -2.02
C ASP A 267 -11.92 1.43 -2.41
N PHE A 268 -12.43 0.23 -2.11
CA PHE A 268 -11.79 -1.00 -2.55
C PHE A 268 -12.04 -1.22 -4.05
N PRO A 269 -11.01 -1.50 -4.86
CA PRO A 269 -11.12 -1.51 -6.33
C PRO A 269 -12.12 -2.51 -6.91
N ALA A 270 -12.36 -3.61 -6.21
CA ALA A 270 -13.29 -4.64 -6.69
C ALA A 270 -14.76 -4.36 -6.34
N ASN A 271 -15.03 -3.64 -5.26
CA ASN A 271 -16.39 -3.33 -4.83
C ASN A 271 -16.41 -2.18 -3.80
N ASN A 272 -17.38 -1.26 -3.93
CA ASN A 272 -17.56 -0.13 -3.03
C ASN A 272 -18.09 -0.53 -1.63
N TYR A 273 -18.54 -1.76 -1.45
CA TYR A 273 -18.98 -2.30 -0.16
C TYR A 273 -18.11 -3.50 0.22
N THR A 274 -17.05 -3.23 0.94
CA THR A 274 -16.06 -4.22 1.35
C THR A 274 -15.83 -4.15 2.85
N VAL A 275 -15.82 -5.28 3.53
CA VAL A 275 -15.44 -5.39 4.94
C VAL A 275 -13.97 -5.81 5.02
N GLN A 276 -13.14 -4.93 5.58
CA GLN A 276 -11.76 -5.23 5.93
C GLN A 276 -11.72 -5.73 7.38
N ILE A 277 -10.94 -6.81 7.63
CA ILE A 277 -10.61 -7.24 8.99
C ILE A 277 -9.08 -7.32 9.10
N LYS A 278 -8.53 -6.74 10.17
CA LYS A 278 -7.14 -6.90 10.59
C LYS A 278 -7.10 -7.61 11.92
N GLY A 279 -6.18 -8.55 12.07
CA GLY A 279 -6.04 -9.29 13.31
C GLY A 279 -4.79 -10.16 13.31
N LEU A 280 -4.69 -11.02 14.31
CA LEU A 280 -3.63 -11.99 14.42
C LEU A 280 -4.15 -13.41 14.14
N TRP A 281 -3.31 -14.20 13.50
CA TRP A 281 -3.51 -15.65 13.36
C TRP A 281 -2.53 -16.39 14.24
N LYS A 282 -2.88 -17.61 14.61
CA LYS A 282 -2.02 -18.58 15.30
C LYS A 282 -2.21 -19.97 14.71
N VAL A 283 -1.26 -20.86 14.97
CA VAL A 283 -1.47 -22.29 14.73
C VAL A 283 -1.94 -22.92 16.02
N ILE A 284 -3.08 -23.59 15.97
CA ILE A 284 -3.58 -24.41 17.09
C ILE A 284 -2.66 -25.61 17.25
N GLY A 285 -2.07 -25.76 18.43
CA GLY A 285 -1.12 -26.84 18.75
C GLY A 285 0.33 -26.53 18.39
N ASP A 286 0.67 -25.27 18.04
CA ASP A 286 2.02 -24.80 17.75
C ASP A 286 2.19 -23.33 18.15
N PHE A 287 3.42 -22.80 18.16
CA PHE A 287 3.75 -21.43 18.54
C PHE A 287 3.79 -20.45 17.36
N MET A 288 3.47 -20.89 16.13
CA MET A 288 3.44 -20.01 14.97
C MET A 288 2.26 -19.07 15.02
N GLY A 289 2.49 -17.81 14.64
CA GLY A 289 1.47 -16.77 14.55
C GLY A 289 1.99 -15.51 13.89
N GLY A 290 1.08 -14.60 13.59
CA GLY A 290 1.42 -13.32 12.96
C GLY A 290 0.19 -12.51 12.56
N PRO A 291 0.37 -11.37 11.87
CA PRO A 291 -0.73 -10.55 11.41
C PRO A 291 -1.40 -11.12 10.16
N PHE A 292 -2.70 -10.84 10.02
CA PHE A 292 -3.44 -11.00 8.79
C PHE A 292 -4.27 -9.75 8.46
N ILE A 293 -4.60 -9.61 7.19
CA ILE A 293 -5.54 -8.62 6.68
C ILE A 293 -6.45 -9.30 5.66
N SER A 294 -7.75 -9.16 5.81
CA SER A 294 -8.72 -9.72 4.88
C SER A 294 -9.68 -8.67 4.34
N TYR A 295 -10.18 -8.92 3.13
CA TYR A 295 -11.17 -8.10 2.42
C TYR A 295 -12.27 -9.01 1.93
N THR A 296 -13.49 -8.80 2.44
CA THR A 296 -14.68 -9.57 2.06
C THR A 296 -15.67 -8.66 1.36
N PHE A 297 -16.08 -9.03 0.16
CA PHE A 297 -16.96 -8.24 -0.70
C PHE A 297 -17.85 -9.11 -1.58
N PRO A 298 -19.06 -8.65 -1.98
CA PRO A 298 -19.89 -9.33 -2.94
C PRO A 298 -19.34 -9.20 -4.37
N THR A 299 -19.59 -10.22 -5.19
CA THR A 299 -19.37 -10.13 -6.64
C THR A 299 -20.27 -9.06 -7.28
N PRO A 300 -19.93 -8.51 -8.46
CA PRO A 300 -20.75 -7.50 -9.14
C PRO A 300 -22.21 -7.91 -9.35
N ASP A 301 -22.46 -9.21 -9.60
CA ASP A 301 -23.81 -9.77 -9.75
C ASP A 301 -24.47 -10.14 -8.41
N SER A 302 -23.80 -9.90 -7.29
CA SER A 302 -24.25 -10.17 -5.93
C SER A 302 -24.64 -11.64 -5.67
N LYS A 303 -24.09 -12.60 -6.42
CA LYS A 303 -24.37 -14.03 -6.19
C LYS A 303 -23.41 -14.68 -5.21
N GLU A 304 -22.17 -14.17 -5.12
CA GLU A 304 -21.15 -14.76 -4.28
C GLU A 304 -20.49 -13.67 -3.40
N LEU A 305 -19.99 -14.09 -2.24
CA LEU A 305 -19.04 -13.34 -1.43
C LEU A 305 -17.65 -13.90 -1.68
N ILE A 306 -16.72 -13.02 -1.96
CA ILE A 306 -15.30 -13.33 -2.08
C ILE A 306 -14.58 -12.75 -0.88
N THR A 307 -13.68 -13.54 -0.31
CA THR A 307 -12.70 -13.05 0.67
C THR A 307 -11.31 -13.26 0.11
N ILE A 308 -10.49 -12.22 0.17
CA ILE A 308 -9.05 -12.26 -0.10
C ILE A 308 -8.35 -11.90 1.21
N GLU A 309 -7.51 -12.80 1.70
CA GLU A 309 -6.78 -12.62 2.95
C GLU A 309 -5.28 -12.73 2.71
N GLY A 310 -4.50 -11.74 3.18
CA GLY A 310 -3.06 -11.80 3.26
C GLY A 310 -2.60 -12.09 4.70
N TYR A 311 -1.58 -12.93 4.87
CA TYR A 311 -0.99 -13.25 6.17
C TYR A 311 0.54 -13.23 6.10
N LEU A 312 1.18 -13.02 7.25
CA LEU A 312 2.62 -12.99 7.39
C LEU A 312 3.08 -13.76 8.63
N TYR A 313 4.16 -14.53 8.48
CA TYR A 313 4.98 -15.06 9.56
C TYR A 313 6.37 -14.44 9.46
N ASN A 314 6.69 -13.53 10.37
CA ASN A 314 8.00 -12.87 10.48
C ASN A 314 8.25 -12.45 11.94
N PRO A 315 8.34 -13.41 12.88
CA PRO A 315 8.45 -13.11 14.29
C PRO A 315 9.73 -12.32 14.60
N ASN A 316 9.64 -11.40 15.57
CA ASN A 316 10.73 -10.56 16.07
C ASN A 316 11.39 -9.62 15.01
N ASN A 317 10.72 -9.35 13.91
CA ASN A 317 11.21 -8.44 12.87
C ASN A 317 10.09 -7.54 12.35
N ASP A 318 10.44 -6.48 11.59
CA ASP A 318 9.51 -5.56 10.95
C ASP A 318 8.49 -6.30 10.07
N GLN A 319 7.23 -6.09 10.35
CA GLN A 319 6.12 -6.75 9.67
C GLN A 319 5.35 -5.79 8.75
N LYS A 320 5.29 -4.50 9.09
CA LYS A 320 4.53 -3.48 8.37
C LYS A 320 4.80 -3.44 6.86
N LYS A 321 6.07 -3.62 6.46
CA LYS A 321 6.49 -3.58 5.05
C LYS A 321 5.91 -4.74 4.23
N TYR A 322 5.90 -5.94 4.81
CA TYR A 322 5.34 -7.13 4.15
C TYR A 322 3.81 -7.09 4.13
N MET A 323 3.19 -6.63 5.24
CA MET A 323 1.73 -6.45 5.27
C MET A 323 1.28 -5.40 4.24
N LEU A 324 2.06 -4.33 4.04
CA LEU A 324 1.77 -3.36 2.98
C LEU A 324 1.93 -3.96 1.57
N GLN A 325 2.90 -4.85 1.36
CA GLN A 325 3.05 -5.56 0.08
C GLN A 325 1.84 -6.45 -0.22
N LEU A 326 1.35 -7.19 0.78
CA LEU A 326 0.13 -8.00 0.66
C LEU A 326 -1.09 -7.10 0.40
N GLU A 327 -1.24 -6.00 1.14
CA GLU A 327 -2.29 -5.02 0.91
C GLU A 327 -2.23 -4.43 -0.50
N ALA A 328 -1.05 -4.00 -0.97
CA ALA A 328 -0.87 -3.43 -2.30
C ALA A 328 -1.25 -4.42 -3.41
N MET A 329 -0.89 -5.69 -3.26
CA MET A 329 -1.26 -6.77 -4.16
C MET A 329 -2.78 -6.97 -4.19
N ILE A 330 -3.42 -7.06 -3.02
CA ILE A 330 -4.88 -7.24 -2.90
C ILE A 330 -5.63 -6.05 -3.49
N TYR A 331 -5.14 -4.83 -3.34
CA TYR A 331 -5.74 -3.63 -3.94
C TYR A 331 -5.65 -3.55 -5.47
N THR A 332 -4.97 -4.49 -6.13
CA THR A 332 -5.00 -4.60 -7.60
C THR A 332 -6.18 -5.43 -8.12
N THR A 333 -7.01 -5.97 -7.22
CA THR A 333 -8.16 -6.82 -7.59
C THR A 333 -9.18 -6.06 -8.45
N LYS A 334 -9.51 -6.62 -9.61
CA LYS A 334 -10.49 -6.04 -10.55
C LYS A 334 -11.30 -7.16 -11.20
N PHE A 335 -12.62 -7.05 -11.18
CA PHE A 335 -13.47 -7.91 -12.01
C PHE A 335 -13.29 -7.55 -13.49
N LYS A 336 -13.31 -8.56 -14.37
CA LYS A 336 -13.40 -8.33 -15.81
C LYS A 336 -14.75 -7.68 -16.11
N GLN A 337 -14.72 -6.58 -16.84
CA GLN A 337 -15.92 -5.95 -17.39
C GLN A 337 -16.51 -6.79 -18.51
#